data_a2298be51db4799569adf8ea26226311
#
_entry.id   a2298be51db4799569adf8ea26226311
#
_cell.length_a   1.000
_cell.length_b   1.000
_cell.length_c   1.000
_cell.angle_alpha   90.00
_cell.angle_beta   90.00
_cell.angle_gamma   90.00
#
_symmetry.space_group_name_H-M   'P 1'
#
loop_
_entity.id
_entity.type
_entity.pdbx_description
1 polymer ?
#
loop_
_entity_poly.entity_id
_entity_poly.type
_entity_poly.pdbx_seq_one_letter_code
_entity_poly.pdbx_strand_id
1 'polypeptide(L)'
;MRPLFRVFSGLRARGLAIAAVLLLTGVAGGVYATNYSLWINGRTGGGQGGNHADFSYWGPSSTAAGVNKKSVNWDGYNRVSSQNYRIRDALDCYCTGTNWCYVAAHSAGNLQIGYALAQYGGSARSKKNATPNSAGVCGNTDGTTQTGWNIKWVDVAAGAGGGSELANVGSWAVSDPLTSDLKTATARAMYDHSQTRAKWFYMYAGAKGTLYSGVLPGQDDEAVAYHSAGGVSGSGGAGFCNPSDWLCNDLTLGTAANEGGKAKWGYHNVKFRDDGESFNHYTNGSWGGVVSKVRADMVANAN
;
A
#
# COMPACT_ATOMS: atom_id res chain seq x y z
N MET A 1 -26.52 84.47 -60.13
CA MET A 1 -25.81 85.38 -59.23
C MET A 1 -24.68 84.59 -58.59
N ARG A 2 -23.55 85.25 -58.53
CA ARG A 2 -22.20 84.80 -58.10
C ARG A 2 -22.10 84.22 -56.69
N PRO A 3 -20.89 83.91 -56.31
CA PRO A 3 -20.17 82.67 -56.09
C PRO A 3 -19.72 82.54 -54.64
N LEU A 4 -18.97 81.48 -54.27
CA LEU A 4 -17.68 81.74 -53.56
C LEU A 4 -17.00 80.38 -53.22
N PHE A 5 -15.80 80.33 -53.64
CA PHE A 5 -14.72 79.48 -53.25
C PHE A 5 -14.50 79.39 -51.75
N ARG A 6 -14.08 78.25 -51.27
CA ARG A 6 -12.82 78.19 -50.50
C ARG A 6 -12.27 76.73 -50.35
N VAL A 7 -11.05 76.67 -50.70
CA VAL A 7 -10.07 75.64 -50.48
C VAL A 7 -9.81 75.48 -48.98
N PHE A 8 -9.67 74.26 -48.47
CA PHE A 8 -8.77 74.01 -47.37
C PHE A 8 -8.09 72.65 -47.48
N SER A 9 -6.82 72.78 -47.45
CA SER A 9 -5.76 71.80 -47.42
C SER A 9 -5.77 70.86 -46.24
N GLY A 10 -5.38 69.60 -46.52
CA GLY A 10 -4.38 68.89 -45.79
C GLY A 10 -4.65 68.55 -44.32
N LEU A 11 -5.08 67.34 -44.03
CA LEU A 11 -4.76 66.73 -42.76
C LEU A 11 -4.07 65.36 -42.98
N ARG A 12 -2.83 65.32 -42.53
CA ARG A 12 -1.97 64.15 -42.54
C ARG A 12 -2.57 63.10 -41.59
N ALA A 13 -2.92 61.94 -42.13
CA ALA A 13 -3.25 60.80 -41.36
C ALA A 13 -1.97 60.29 -40.63
N ARG A 14 -1.91 60.50 -39.33
CA ARG A 14 -0.94 59.83 -38.45
C ARG A 14 -1.49 58.45 -38.15
N GLY A 15 -0.87 57.45 -38.71
CA GLY A 15 -1.16 56.07 -38.38
C GLY A 15 -0.84 55.77 -36.92
N LEU A 16 -1.84 55.47 -36.13
CA LEU A 16 -1.69 54.82 -34.83
C LEU A 16 -1.49 53.31 -35.09
N ALA A 17 -0.25 52.87 -34.96
CA ALA A 17 0.04 51.44 -34.84
C ALA A 17 -0.41 51.00 -33.45
N ILE A 18 -1.56 50.35 -33.37
CA ILE A 18 -1.97 49.65 -32.15
C ILE A 18 -1.17 48.37 -32.10
N ALA A 19 -0.11 48.34 -31.30
CA ALA A 19 0.58 47.13 -30.94
C ALA A 19 -0.33 46.29 -30.02
N ALA A 20 -0.99 45.28 -30.59
CA ALA A 20 -1.69 44.27 -29.82
C ALA A 20 -0.64 43.42 -29.08
N VAL A 21 -0.38 43.77 -27.84
CA VAL A 21 0.36 42.87 -26.92
C VAL A 21 -0.56 41.74 -26.59
N LEU A 22 -0.40 40.61 -27.29
CA LEU A 22 -0.94 39.30 -26.88
C LEU A 22 -0.26 38.92 -25.58
N LEU A 23 -0.87 39.23 -24.44
CA LEU A 23 -0.59 38.58 -23.17
C LEU A 23 -0.99 37.12 -23.31
N LEU A 24 -0.05 36.29 -23.69
CA LEU A 24 -0.11 34.85 -23.45
C LEU A 24 -0.06 34.65 -21.94
N THR A 25 -1.21 34.73 -21.28
CA THR A 25 -1.39 34.15 -19.95
C THR A 25 -1.26 32.64 -20.14
N GLY A 26 -0.05 32.16 -20.00
CA GLY A 26 0.18 30.74 -19.83
C GLY A 26 -0.65 30.30 -18.62
N VAL A 27 -1.78 29.65 -18.88
CA VAL A 27 -2.49 28.89 -17.86
C VAL A 27 -1.50 27.81 -17.48
N ALA A 28 -0.70 28.06 -16.46
CA ALA A 28 0.01 26.98 -15.77
C ALA A 28 -1.10 26.05 -15.27
N GLY A 29 -1.35 24.99 -16.02
CA GLY A 29 -2.28 23.95 -15.61
C GLY A 29 -1.83 23.48 -14.24
N GLY A 30 -2.57 23.85 -13.20
CA GLY A 30 -2.29 23.41 -11.85
C GLY A 30 -2.23 21.89 -11.86
N VAL A 31 -1.10 21.32 -11.49
CA VAL A 31 -0.99 19.88 -11.28
C VAL A 31 -1.82 19.61 -10.04
N TYR A 32 -3.05 19.17 -10.25
CA TYR A 32 -3.92 18.81 -9.13
C TYR A 32 -3.34 17.56 -8.45
N ALA A 33 -3.29 17.60 -7.12
CA ALA A 33 -2.96 16.45 -6.32
C ALA A 33 -3.97 15.33 -6.58
N THR A 34 -3.48 14.14 -6.87
CA THR A 34 -4.32 12.95 -7.08
C THR A 34 -4.02 11.94 -5.98
N ASN A 35 -5.07 11.42 -5.36
CA ASN A 35 -4.96 10.37 -4.38
C ASN A 35 -5.17 9.01 -5.05
N TYR A 36 -4.42 8.02 -4.62
CA TYR A 36 -4.48 6.64 -5.11
C TYR A 36 -4.65 5.66 -3.95
N SER A 37 -5.36 4.58 -4.17
CA SER A 37 -5.31 3.40 -3.32
C SER A 37 -4.51 2.29 -4.00
N LEU A 38 -3.44 1.84 -3.34
CA LEU A 38 -2.55 0.79 -3.85
C LEU A 38 -2.85 -0.51 -3.11
N TRP A 39 -3.06 -1.59 -3.86
CA TRP A 39 -3.43 -2.90 -3.33
C TRP A 39 -2.32 -3.91 -3.63
N ILE A 40 -1.63 -4.37 -2.59
CA ILE A 40 -0.45 -5.25 -2.65
C ILE A 40 -0.85 -6.67 -2.27
N ASN A 41 -0.77 -7.60 -3.21
CA ASN A 41 -1.12 -8.99 -2.99
C ASN A 41 -0.18 -9.71 -2.00
N GLY A 42 -0.68 -10.80 -1.44
CA GLY A 42 0.12 -11.77 -0.68
C GLY A 42 0.76 -12.82 -1.57
N ARG A 43 0.87 -14.04 -1.02
CA ARG A 43 1.42 -15.19 -1.73
C ARG A 43 0.50 -15.60 -2.89
N THR A 44 0.96 -15.45 -4.10
CA THR A 44 0.31 -15.95 -5.32
C THR A 44 1.29 -15.91 -6.48
N GLY A 45 1.22 -16.87 -7.38
CA GLY A 45 1.81 -16.74 -8.71
C GLY A 45 0.93 -15.81 -9.52
N GLY A 46 1.48 -14.81 -10.13
CA GLY A 46 0.64 -13.93 -10.89
C GLY A 46 1.38 -12.99 -11.79
N GLY A 47 0.75 -12.76 -12.92
CA GLY A 47 1.15 -11.77 -13.88
C GLY A 47 1.04 -10.38 -13.27
N GLN A 48 1.84 -9.51 -13.79
CA GLN A 48 1.72 -8.10 -13.56
C GLN A 48 0.81 -7.55 -14.62
N GLY A 49 -0.38 -7.17 -14.25
CA GLY A 49 -1.21 -6.39 -15.16
C GLY A 49 -0.48 -5.12 -15.56
N GLY A 50 -0.42 -4.81 -16.84
CA GLY A 50 0.00 -3.50 -17.30
C GLY A 50 -0.89 -2.43 -16.65
N ASN A 51 -0.37 -1.24 -16.44
CA ASN A 51 -1.05 -0.12 -15.79
C ASN A 51 -1.68 -0.39 -14.42
N HIS A 52 -1.30 -1.48 -13.75
CA HIS A 52 -1.77 -1.88 -12.43
C HIS A 52 -3.31 -2.02 -12.32
N ALA A 53 -3.92 -2.64 -13.34
CA ALA A 53 -5.37 -2.86 -13.41
C ALA A 53 -5.81 -4.29 -13.10
N ASP A 54 -4.88 -5.21 -12.91
CA ASP A 54 -5.19 -6.61 -12.62
C ASP A 54 -5.50 -6.81 -11.13
N PHE A 55 -6.77 -6.97 -10.81
CA PHE A 55 -7.27 -7.24 -9.47
C PHE A 55 -7.68 -8.72 -9.26
N SER A 56 -7.24 -9.63 -10.10
CA SER A 56 -7.63 -11.05 -10.05
C SER A 56 -7.31 -11.71 -8.70
N TYR A 57 -6.22 -11.32 -8.06
CA TYR A 57 -5.87 -11.77 -6.71
C TYR A 57 -6.99 -11.50 -5.69
N TRP A 58 -7.69 -10.38 -5.83
CA TRP A 58 -8.65 -9.88 -4.84
C TRP A 58 -10.04 -10.51 -5.00
N GLY A 59 -10.18 -11.47 -5.91
CA GLY A 59 -11.36 -12.28 -6.09
C GLY A 59 -12.40 -11.72 -7.06
N PRO A 60 -13.42 -12.51 -7.38
CA PRO A 60 -14.37 -12.19 -8.45
C PRO A 60 -15.23 -10.97 -8.17
N SER A 61 -15.46 -10.61 -6.92
CA SER A 61 -16.21 -9.41 -6.52
C SER A 61 -15.33 -8.17 -6.40
N SER A 62 -14.05 -8.26 -6.72
CA SER A 62 -13.07 -7.21 -6.51
C SER A 62 -13.22 -6.55 -5.13
N THR A 63 -12.64 -7.16 -4.12
CA THR A 63 -12.62 -6.60 -2.76
C THR A 63 -11.79 -5.35 -2.64
N ALA A 64 -10.97 -5.05 -3.68
CA ALA A 64 -10.24 -3.80 -3.75
C ALA A 64 -11.19 -2.60 -3.95
N ALA A 65 -10.97 -1.55 -3.20
CA ALA A 65 -11.79 -0.35 -3.20
C ALA A 65 -10.94 0.92 -2.94
N GLY A 66 -11.59 2.06 -2.81
CA GLY A 66 -10.93 3.34 -2.58
C GLY A 66 -10.64 4.12 -3.85
N VAL A 67 -10.13 5.34 -3.69
CA VAL A 67 -9.91 6.29 -4.75
C VAL A 67 -8.83 5.81 -5.74
N ASN A 68 -9.10 5.95 -7.03
CA ASN A 68 -8.14 5.64 -8.11
C ASN A 68 -7.33 4.35 -7.85
N LYS A 69 -8.02 3.25 -7.57
CA LYS A 69 -7.41 2.00 -7.13
C LYS A 69 -6.44 1.43 -8.16
N LYS A 70 -5.30 0.92 -7.68
CA LYS A 70 -4.23 0.29 -8.44
C LYS A 70 -3.82 -1.01 -7.77
N SER A 71 -3.71 -2.07 -8.54
CA SER A 71 -3.19 -3.35 -8.08
C SER A 71 -1.68 -3.36 -8.27
N VAL A 72 -0.96 -3.58 -7.20
CA VAL A 72 0.50 -3.67 -7.22
C VAL A 72 0.89 -5.13 -7.05
N ASN A 73 0.75 -5.87 -8.14
CA ASN A 73 1.01 -7.30 -8.15
C ASN A 73 2.52 -7.60 -8.23
N TRP A 74 2.96 -8.50 -7.41
CA TRP A 74 4.30 -9.06 -7.43
C TRP A 74 4.21 -10.59 -7.48
N ASP A 75 5.29 -11.25 -7.88
CA ASP A 75 5.32 -12.71 -7.87
C ASP A 75 5.52 -13.22 -6.44
N GLY A 76 4.40 -13.53 -5.80
CA GLY A 76 4.32 -13.96 -4.41
C GLY A 76 4.80 -15.39 -4.16
N TYR A 77 5.49 -16.03 -5.09
CA TYR A 77 6.26 -17.25 -4.84
C TYR A 77 7.76 -16.98 -4.71
N ASN A 78 8.18 -15.76 -5.02
CA ASN A 78 9.57 -15.37 -4.95
C ASN A 78 9.92 -14.59 -3.67
N ARG A 79 11.24 -14.41 -3.44
CA ARG A 79 11.74 -13.64 -2.30
C ARG A 79 11.22 -12.22 -2.29
N VAL A 80 10.88 -11.74 -1.10
CA VAL A 80 10.47 -10.35 -0.88
C VAL A 80 11.49 -9.37 -1.47
N SER A 81 12.76 -9.55 -1.18
CA SER A 81 13.82 -8.65 -1.65
C SER A 81 13.97 -8.65 -3.18
N SER A 82 13.80 -9.81 -3.83
CA SER A 82 13.94 -9.92 -5.28
C SER A 82 12.77 -9.28 -6.05
N GLN A 83 11.59 -9.23 -5.45
CA GLN A 83 10.38 -8.71 -6.06
C GLN A 83 10.06 -7.26 -5.66
N ASN A 84 10.74 -6.73 -4.66
CA ASN A 84 10.41 -5.42 -4.08
C ASN A 84 10.57 -4.25 -5.07
N TYR A 85 11.31 -4.43 -6.15
CA TYR A 85 11.39 -3.43 -7.22
C TYR A 85 10.02 -3.06 -7.79
N ARG A 86 9.08 -4.01 -7.86
CA ARG A 86 7.70 -3.78 -8.33
C ARG A 86 6.93 -2.83 -7.43
N ILE A 87 7.11 -3.02 -6.12
CA ILE A 87 6.49 -2.14 -5.12
C ILE A 87 7.09 -0.74 -5.21
N ARG A 88 8.42 -0.64 -5.30
CA ARG A 88 9.12 0.64 -5.45
C ARG A 88 8.67 1.39 -6.70
N ASP A 89 8.59 0.70 -7.83
CA ASP A 89 8.18 1.31 -9.09
C ASP A 89 6.75 1.84 -9.03
N ALA A 90 5.83 1.10 -8.40
CA ALA A 90 4.48 1.55 -8.18
C ALA A 90 4.41 2.75 -7.22
N LEU A 91 5.16 2.72 -6.13
CA LEU A 91 5.23 3.84 -5.19
C LEU A 91 5.85 5.08 -5.85
N ASP A 92 6.91 4.93 -6.65
CA ASP A 92 7.50 6.03 -7.42
C ASP A 92 6.50 6.60 -8.43
N CYS A 93 5.67 5.72 -9.02
CA CYS A 93 4.67 6.11 -10.00
C CYS A 93 3.53 6.92 -9.38
N TYR A 94 2.96 6.42 -8.30
CA TYR A 94 1.68 6.93 -7.79
C TYR A 94 1.82 7.79 -6.53
N CYS A 95 2.91 7.68 -5.80
CA CYS A 95 3.05 8.28 -4.46
C CYS A 95 4.18 9.32 -4.39
N THR A 96 4.43 10.02 -5.48
CA THR A 96 5.46 11.07 -5.56
C THR A 96 4.90 12.38 -6.12
N GLY A 97 5.65 13.46 -6.01
CA GLY A 97 5.22 14.78 -6.46
C GLY A 97 4.05 15.30 -5.62
N THR A 98 2.97 15.68 -6.27
CA THR A 98 1.73 16.12 -5.62
C THR A 98 0.79 14.98 -5.24
N ASN A 99 1.05 13.76 -5.73
CA ASN A 99 0.18 12.61 -5.52
C ASN A 99 0.39 11.98 -4.15
N TRP A 100 -0.68 11.41 -3.59
CA TRP A 100 -0.67 10.72 -2.31
C TRP A 100 -1.29 9.34 -2.44
N CYS A 101 -0.83 8.42 -1.59
CA CYS A 101 -1.31 7.06 -1.59
C CYS A 101 -1.88 6.64 -0.23
N TYR A 102 -2.92 5.85 -0.32
CA TYR A 102 -3.40 4.93 0.71
C TYR A 102 -2.97 3.52 0.27
N VAL A 103 -2.47 2.71 1.18
CA VAL A 103 -1.96 1.38 0.82
C VAL A 103 -2.76 0.32 1.54
N ALA A 104 -3.23 -0.68 0.80
CA ALA A 104 -3.75 -1.91 1.35
C ALA A 104 -2.79 -3.05 1.02
N ALA A 105 -2.42 -3.85 2.01
CA ALA A 105 -1.57 -5.01 1.83
C ALA A 105 -2.26 -6.24 2.42
N HIS A 106 -2.10 -7.39 1.80
CA HIS A 106 -2.60 -8.65 2.31
C HIS A 106 -1.46 -9.64 2.54
N SER A 107 -1.49 -10.35 3.67
CA SER A 107 -0.58 -11.46 3.92
C SER A 107 0.91 -11.05 3.76
N ALA A 108 1.68 -11.75 2.92
CA ALA A 108 3.08 -11.42 2.59
C ALA A 108 3.26 -10.03 1.94
N GLY A 109 2.20 -9.41 1.42
CA GLY A 109 2.24 -8.02 0.95
C GLY A 109 2.63 -7.02 2.04
N ASN A 110 2.37 -7.36 3.30
CA ASN A 110 2.87 -6.61 4.46
C ASN A 110 4.41 -6.53 4.47
N LEU A 111 5.09 -7.66 4.24
CA LEU A 111 6.55 -7.68 4.15
C LEU A 111 7.05 -6.82 2.99
N GLN A 112 6.35 -6.82 1.87
CA GLN A 112 6.72 -6.03 0.70
C GLN A 112 6.69 -4.52 0.99
N ILE A 113 5.60 -4.01 1.53
CA ILE A 113 5.51 -2.56 1.82
C ILE A 113 6.42 -2.16 2.98
N GLY A 114 6.54 -2.98 4.01
CA GLY A 114 7.45 -2.74 5.12
C GLY A 114 8.90 -2.71 4.67
N TYR A 115 9.32 -3.68 3.85
CA TYR A 115 10.66 -3.72 3.26
C TYR A 115 10.95 -2.47 2.42
N ALA A 116 10.01 -2.06 1.57
CA ALA A 116 10.17 -0.86 0.76
C ALA A 116 10.41 0.39 1.63
N LEU A 117 9.59 0.59 2.66
CA LEU A 117 9.71 1.74 3.55
C LEU A 117 11.03 1.72 4.36
N ALA A 118 11.38 0.57 4.93
CA ALA A 118 12.58 0.45 5.73
C ALA A 118 13.85 0.68 4.90
N GLN A 119 13.94 0.04 3.74
CA GLN A 119 15.16 0.06 2.92
C GLN A 119 15.28 1.31 2.05
N TYR A 120 14.18 1.80 1.51
CA TYR A 120 14.21 2.86 0.49
C TYR A 120 13.43 4.12 0.85
N GLY A 121 12.56 4.06 1.86
CA GLY A 121 11.71 5.19 2.23
C GLY A 121 12.47 6.42 2.77
N GLY A 122 13.74 6.28 3.12
CA GLY A 122 14.61 7.38 3.52
C GLY A 122 15.51 7.92 2.40
N SER A 123 15.48 7.33 1.21
CA SER A 123 16.33 7.71 0.08
C SER A 123 15.62 8.66 -0.89
N ALA A 124 16.41 9.29 -1.76
CA ALA A 124 15.87 10.09 -2.85
C ALA A 124 15.10 9.22 -3.84
N ARG A 125 13.87 9.62 -4.16
CA ARG A 125 12.98 8.96 -5.11
C ARG A 125 12.66 9.90 -6.27
N SER A 126 12.73 9.39 -7.51
CA SER A 126 12.33 10.16 -8.68
C SER A 126 10.82 10.36 -8.70
N LYS A 127 10.39 11.59 -8.94
CA LYS A 127 8.96 11.90 -9.09
C LYS A 127 8.52 11.49 -10.48
N LYS A 128 7.55 10.58 -10.57
CA LYS A 128 7.10 9.99 -11.85
C LYS A 128 5.70 10.42 -12.29
N ASN A 129 4.96 11.16 -11.48
CA ASN A 129 3.69 11.83 -11.79
C ASN A 129 2.57 10.91 -12.36
N ALA A 130 2.51 9.66 -11.93
CA ALA A 130 1.42 8.72 -12.20
C ALA A 130 1.01 8.58 -13.68
N THR A 131 1.97 8.60 -14.58
CA THR A 131 1.72 8.40 -16.02
C THR A 131 2.35 7.09 -16.52
N PRO A 132 1.77 5.91 -16.19
CA PRO A 132 2.28 4.65 -16.67
C PRO A 132 2.07 4.52 -18.20
N ASN A 133 3.02 3.88 -18.86
CA ASN A 133 2.83 3.43 -20.23
C ASN A 133 1.91 2.19 -20.27
N SER A 134 1.70 1.61 -21.45
CA SER A 134 0.85 0.42 -21.62
C SER A 134 1.35 -0.81 -20.86
N ALA A 135 2.65 -0.86 -20.51
CA ALA A 135 3.22 -1.92 -19.69
C ALA A 135 3.16 -1.63 -18.18
N GLY A 136 2.54 -0.54 -17.75
CA GLY A 136 2.45 -0.15 -16.35
C GLY A 136 3.71 0.50 -15.79
N VAL A 137 4.68 0.82 -16.64
CA VAL A 137 5.93 1.45 -16.22
C VAL A 137 5.78 2.97 -16.29
N CYS A 138 6.00 3.63 -15.18
CA CYS A 138 6.07 5.09 -15.12
C CYS A 138 7.47 5.56 -15.54
N GLY A 139 7.61 5.87 -16.83
CA GLY A 139 8.85 6.38 -17.39
C GLY A 139 9.05 7.88 -17.23
N ASN A 140 7.96 8.61 -17.07
CA ASN A 140 8.00 10.06 -17.00
C ASN A 140 8.47 10.53 -15.64
N THR A 141 9.58 11.23 -15.62
CA THR A 141 10.04 11.95 -14.43
C THR A 141 10.13 13.42 -14.80
N ASP A 142 9.86 14.30 -13.84
CA ASP A 142 10.07 15.73 -14.00
C ASP A 142 11.54 16.14 -13.79
N GLY A 143 12.43 15.16 -13.66
CA GLY A 143 13.85 15.38 -13.39
C GLY A 143 14.15 15.73 -11.93
N THR A 144 13.15 15.81 -11.09
CA THR A 144 13.29 16.14 -9.66
C THR A 144 13.15 14.91 -8.78
N THR A 145 13.59 15.04 -7.54
CA THR A 145 13.51 13.99 -6.52
C THR A 145 12.82 14.50 -5.26
N GLN A 146 12.37 13.55 -4.47
CA GLN A 146 11.90 13.78 -3.10
C GLN A 146 12.42 12.67 -2.20
N THR A 147 12.43 12.87 -0.89
CA THR A 147 12.75 11.80 0.06
C THR A 147 11.53 10.92 0.27
N GLY A 148 11.67 9.64 -0.03
CA GLY A 148 10.62 8.65 0.15
C GLY A 148 9.34 8.91 -0.64
N TRP A 149 8.21 8.47 -0.10
CA TRP A 149 6.90 8.49 -0.76
C TRP A 149 5.84 9.19 0.09
N ASN A 150 4.88 9.77 -0.59
CA ASN A 150 3.71 10.40 0.01
C ASN A 150 2.65 9.33 0.31
N ILE A 151 2.76 8.68 1.45
CA ILE A 151 1.79 7.69 1.93
C ILE A 151 1.06 8.26 3.12
N LYS A 152 -0.27 8.17 3.10
CA LYS A 152 -1.13 8.61 4.22
C LYS A 152 -1.08 7.57 5.34
N TRP A 153 -1.38 6.34 5.01
CA TRP A 153 -1.36 5.19 5.92
C TRP A 153 -1.35 3.87 5.13
N VAL A 154 -1.14 2.78 5.85
CA VAL A 154 -1.11 1.41 5.30
C VAL A 154 -2.08 0.55 6.11
N ASP A 155 -3.10 0.01 5.46
CA ASP A 155 -3.95 -1.03 6.02
C ASP A 155 -3.40 -2.40 5.67
N VAL A 156 -3.33 -3.28 6.65
CA VAL A 156 -2.78 -4.62 6.48
C VAL A 156 -3.80 -5.66 6.90
N ALA A 157 -4.34 -6.37 5.93
CA ALA A 157 -5.24 -7.49 6.17
C ALA A 157 -4.43 -8.78 6.37
N ALA A 158 -4.63 -9.46 7.47
CA ALA A 158 -4.00 -10.77 7.75
C ALA A 158 -2.49 -10.76 7.49
N GLY A 159 -1.80 -9.74 8.00
CA GLY A 159 -0.41 -9.45 7.66
C GLY A 159 0.56 -10.51 8.13
N ALA A 160 1.51 -10.88 7.28
CA ALA A 160 2.57 -11.83 7.61
C ALA A 160 3.89 -11.16 8.00
N GLY A 161 3.84 -9.95 8.57
CA GLY A 161 5.04 -9.22 9.01
C GLY A 161 5.86 -9.99 10.05
N GLY A 162 5.21 -10.70 10.96
CA GLY A 162 5.84 -11.58 11.93
C GLY A 162 6.18 -12.99 11.41
N GLY A 163 5.91 -13.26 10.14
CA GLY A 163 6.04 -14.59 9.55
C GLY A 163 4.89 -15.53 9.93
N SER A 164 5.05 -16.79 9.61
CA SER A 164 4.12 -17.86 9.96
C SER A 164 4.89 -19.06 10.50
N GLU A 165 4.43 -19.61 11.60
CA GLU A 165 4.97 -20.82 12.20
C GLU A 165 4.82 -22.03 11.27
N LEU A 166 3.83 -22.02 10.40
CA LEU A 166 3.68 -23.04 9.36
C LEU A 166 4.89 -23.08 8.43
N ALA A 167 5.46 -21.93 8.09
CA ALA A 167 6.69 -21.89 7.30
C ALA A 167 7.90 -22.47 8.06
N ASN A 168 7.90 -22.43 9.39
CA ASN A 168 8.97 -23.02 10.20
C ASN A 168 9.03 -24.54 10.09
N VAL A 169 7.88 -25.17 10.09
CA VAL A 169 7.83 -26.65 10.09
C VAL A 169 7.96 -27.26 8.69
N GLY A 170 8.05 -26.42 7.65
CA GLY A 170 8.18 -26.90 6.27
C GLY A 170 7.00 -27.76 5.81
N SER A 171 5.89 -27.75 6.55
CA SER A 171 4.73 -28.62 6.37
C SER A 171 3.86 -28.23 5.19
N TRP A 172 4.16 -27.08 4.59
CA TRP A 172 3.47 -26.69 3.39
C TRP A 172 4.07 -27.45 2.23
N ALA A 173 3.26 -28.14 1.54
CA ALA A 173 3.58 -28.81 0.29
C ALA A 173 4.15 -27.87 -0.79
N VAL A 174 4.72 -26.75 -0.39
CA VAL A 174 5.12 -25.66 -1.26
C VAL A 174 6.50 -25.16 -0.82
N SER A 175 7.50 -25.54 -1.58
CA SER A 175 8.89 -25.14 -1.37
C SER A 175 9.28 -23.96 -2.25
N ASP A 176 8.44 -22.92 -2.31
CA ASP A 176 8.82 -21.71 -3.03
C ASP A 176 9.77 -20.82 -2.20
N PRO A 177 10.53 -19.93 -2.85
CA PRO A 177 11.46 -19.04 -2.16
C PRO A 177 10.81 -18.15 -1.11
N LEU A 178 9.53 -17.73 -1.27
CA LEU A 178 8.82 -16.93 -0.29
C LEU A 178 8.64 -17.68 1.03
N THR A 179 8.42 -19.00 1.00
CA THR A 179 8.27 -19.80 2.23
C THR A 179 9.45 -19.61 3.18
N SER A 180 10.66 -19.45 2.64
CA SER A 180 11.83 -19.17 3.47
C SER A 180 11.81 -17.78 4.10
N ASP A 181 11.23 -16.80 3.42
CA ASP A 181 11.06 -15.44 3.95
C ASP A 181 9.95 -15.37 5.00
N LEU A 182 8.96 -16.26 4.90
CA LEU A 182 7.84 -16.34 5.84
C LEU A 182 8.19 -17.09 7.13
N LYS A 183 9.34 -17.73 7.26
CA LYS A 183 9.76 -18.26 8.56
C LYS A 183 9.81 -17.13 9.59
N THR A 184 9.27 -17.36 10.78
CA THR A 184 9.10 -16.32 11.79
C THR A 184 10.40 -15.58 12.12
N ALA A 185 11.50 -16.31 12.29
CA ALA A 185 12.81 -15.71 12.54
C ALA A 185 13.29 -14.85 11.34
N THR A 186 13.08 -15.35 10.11
CA THR A 186 13.49 -14.63 8.89
C THR A 186 12.65 -13.38 8.67
N ALA A 187 11.31 -13.51 8.73
CA ALA A 187 10.42 -12.38 8.52
C ALA A 187 10.69 -11.23 9.51
N ARG A 188 10.84 -11.56 10.78
CA ARG A 188 11.10 -10.59 11.84
C ARG A 188 12.47 -9.93 11.78
N ALA A 189 13.47 -10.61 11.23
CA ALA A 189 14.82 -10.08 11.04
C ALA A 189 15.05 -9.45 9.66
N MET A 190 14.06 -9.51 8.75
CA MET A 190 14.24 -9.09 7.36
C MET A 190 14.55 -7.60 7.23
N TYR A 191 13.98 -6.79 8.08
CA TYR A 191 14.20 -5.34 8.20
C TYR A 191 13.75 -4.87 9.59
N ASP A 192 14.11 -3.65 9.95
CA ASP A 192 13.53 -3.02 11.13
C ASP A 192 12.09 -2.59 10.85
N HIS A 193 11.14 -3.36 11.37
CA HIS A 193 9.70 -3.13 11.17
C HIS A 193 9.22 -1.80 11.74
N SER A 194 9.96 -1.18 12.65
CA SER A 194 9.64 0.15 13.16
C SER A 194 10.09 1.29 12.24
N GLN A 195 10.86 0.99 11.19
CA GLN A 195 11.33 1.95 10.20
C GLN A 195 10.27 2.26 9.13
N THR A 196 9.07 2.57 9.56
CA THR A 196 7.93 2.87 8.68
C THR A 196 7.97 4.28 8.08
N ARG A 197 8.99 5.08 8.41
CA ARG A 197 9.07 6.50 8.02
C ARG A 197 7.85 7.30 8.52
N ALA A 198 7.48 7.05 9.77
CA ALA A 198 6.30 7.63 10.43
C ALA A 198 4.96 7.37 9.70
N LYS A 199 4.89 6.32 8.89
CA LYS A 199 3.62 5.87 8.30
C LYS A 199 2.96 4.87 9.24
N TRP A 200 1.69 5.10 9.57
CA TRP A 200 0.93 4.18 10.39
C TRP A 200 0.52 2.94 9.60
N PHE A 201 0.75 1.80 10.21
CA PHE A 201 0.26 0.50 9.78
C PHE A 201 -0.93 0.14 10.67
N TYR A 202 -2.10 0.03 10.07
CA TYR A 202 -3.31 -0.42 10.74
C TYR A 202 -3.52 -1.90 10.44
N MET A 203 -3.38 -2.72 11.48
CA MET A 203 -3.37 -4.17 11.36
C MET A 203 -4.78 -4.71 11.59
N TYR A 204 -5.22 -5.53 10.66
CA TYR A 204 -6.51 -6.24 10.71
C TYR A 204 -6.22 -7.73 10.81
N ALA A 205 -6.49 -8.33 11.96
CA ALA A 205 -6.17 -9.71 12.27
C ALA A 205 -7.42 -10.58 12.29
N GLY A 206 -7.37 -11.73 11.62
CA GLY A 206 -8.40 -12.76 11.65
C GLY A 206 -8.08 -13.83 12.69
N ALA A 207 -9.09 -14.56 13.13
CA ALA A 207 -8.96 -15.55 14.19
C ALA A 207 -9.79 -16.81 13.95
N LYS A 208 -10.13 -17.12 12.72
CA LYS A 208 -11.00 -18.26 12.42
C LYS A 208 -10.28 -19.60 12.31
N GLY A 209 -8.98 -19.61 12.40
CA GLY A 209 -8.19 -20.82 12.14
C GLY A 209 -8.59 -21.99 13.02
N THR A 210 -8.89 -23.11 12.39
CA THR A 210 -9.14 -24.39 13.07
C THR A 210 -8.25 -25.50 12.53
N LEU A 211 -7.75 -25.32 11.32
CA LEU A 211 -7.08 -26.39 10.58
C LEU A 211 -5.63 -26.60 11.06
N TYR A 212 -4.96 -25.56 11.49
CA TYR A 212 -3.54 -25.57 11.85
C TYR A 212 -3.26 -25.16 13.30
N SER A 213 -4.25 -25.16 14.16
CA SER A 213 -4.13 -24.75 15.57
C SER A 213 -3.11 -25.55 16.39
N GLY A 214 -2.68 -26.71 15.91
CA GLY A 214 -1.57 -27.48 16.50
C GLY A 214 -0.19 -26.93 16.17
N VAL A 215 -0.07 -26.01 15.22
CA VAL A 215 1.19 -25.41 14.74
C VAL A 215 1.21 -23.92 14.96
N LEU A 216 0.11 -23.23 14.63
CA LEU A 216 -0.07 -21.80 14.87
C LEU A 216 -0.43 -21.59 16.34
N PRO A 217 0.32 -20.79 17.09
CA PRO A 217 0.06 -20.56 18.51
C PRO A 217 -1.13 -19.61 18.71
N GLY A 218 -2.04 -20.00 19.60
CA GLY A 218 -3.19 -19.20 19.95
C GLY A 218 -4.23 -19.10 18.87
N GLN A 219 -4.90 -17.96 18.79
CA GLN A 219 -5.80 -17.66 17.68
C GLN A 219 -5.03 -17.38 16.41
N ASP A 220 -5.60 -17.75 15.28
CA ASP A 220 -4.99 -17.60 13.97
C ASP A 220 -6.06 -17.45 12.88
N ASP A 221 -5.62 -17.15 11.67
CA ASP A 221 -6.47 -17.03 10.50
C ASP A 221 -6.28 -18.18 9.51
N GLU A 222 -5.78 -19.33 9.97
CA GLU A 222 -5.39 -20.51 9.20
C GLU A 222 -4.03 -20.39 8.47
N ALA A 223 -3.40 -19.24 8.44
CA ALA A 223 -2.11 -19.04 7.79
C ALA A 223 -1.12 -18.28 8.67
N VAL A 224 -1.60 -17.35 9.49
CA VAL A 224 -0.79 -16.47 10.32
C VAL A 224 -1.42 -16.35 11.71
N ALA A 225 -0.61 -16.50 12.74
CA ALA A 225 -1.06 -16.27 14.10
C ALA A 225 -1.29 -14.79 14.40
N TYR A 226 -2.17 -14.46 15.32
CA TYR A 226 -2.52 -13.10 15.71
C TYR A 226 -1.31 -12.22 16.02
N HIS A 227 -0.37 -12.72 16.79
CA HIS A 227 0.82 -11.93 17.15
C HIS A 227 1.64 -11.53 15.91
N SER A 228 1.71 -12.38 14.90
CA SER A 228 2.37 -12.07 13.64
C SER A 228 1.56 -11.07 12.81
N ALA A 229 0.24 -11.23 12.76
CA ALA A 229 -0.65 -10.33 12.04
C ALA A 229 -0.81 -8.97 12.72
N GLY A 230 -0.65 -8.90 14.03
CA GLY A 230 -0.79 -7.66 14.81
C GLY A 230 0.45 -6.77 14.86
N GLY A 231 1.54 -7.18 14.25
CA GLY A 231 2.76 -6.37 14.25
C GLY A 231 3.49 -6.38 15.58
N VAL A 232 3.56 -7.53 16.24
CA VAL A 232 4.24 -7.70 17.53
C VAL A 232 5.65 -8.21 17.34
N SER A 233 6.64 -7.58 17.98
CA SER A 233 8.04 -7.94 17.91
C SER A 233 8.37 -9.17 18.77
N GLY A 234 9.54 -9.74 18.52
CA GLY A 234 10.07 -10.86 19.27
C GLY A 234 10.01 -12.18 18.54
N SER A 235 10.56 -13.22 19.14
CA SER A 235 10.77 -14.50 18.47
C SER A 235 9.49 -15.30 18.19
N GLY A 236 8.31 -14.82 18.61
CA GLY A 236 7.07 -15.55 18.44
C GLY A 236 7.25 -17.04 18.73
N GLY A 237 6.27 -17.68 19.11
CA GLY A 237 6.34 -19.09 19.40
C GLY A 237 5.31 -19.42 20.46
N ALA A 238 5.21 -20.67 20.80
CA ALA A 238 4.20 -21.22 21.70
C ALA A 238 4.07 -20.58 23.09
N GLY A 239 4.90 -19.62 23.44
CA GLY A 239 4.76 -18.88 24.71
C GLY A 239 4.08 -17.53 24.57
N PHE A 240 3.61 -17.19 23.38
CA PHE A 240 2.98 -15.89 23.14
C PHE A 240 1.50 -15.91 23.56
N CYS A 241 0.77 -16.90 23.13
CA CYS A 241 -0.52 -17.28 23.63
C CYS A 241 -0.39 -18.59 24.40
N ASN A 242 -1.08 -18.71 25.52
CA ASN A 242 -1.16 -19.99 26.19
C ASN A 242 -1.98 -20.96 25.30
N PRO A 243 -1.42 -22.10 24.87
CA PRO A 243 -2.15 -23.05 24.00
C PRO A 243 -3.43 -23.60 24.65
N SER A 244 -3.56 -23.51 25.97
CA SER A 244 -4.77 -23.88 26.69
C SER A 244 -5.80 -22.73 26.76
N ASP A 245 -5.43 -21.57 26.29
CA ASP A 245 -6.29 -20.40 26.28
C ASP A 245 -6.98 -20.32 24.92
N TRP A 246 -8.08 -20.98 24.83
CA TRP A 246 -8.94 -21.05 23.64
C TRP A 246 -9.28 -19.66 23.05
N LEU A 247 -9.31 -18.65 23.93
CA LEU A 247 -9.62 -17.26 23.58
C LEU A 247 -8.38 -16.39 23.79
N CYS A 248 -7.28 -16.72 23.20
CA CYS A 248 -6.08 -15.91 23.31
C CYS A 248 -6.29 -14.50 22.75
N ASN A 249 -6.75 -13.61 23.60
CA ASN A 249 -6.91 -12.19 23.33
C ASN A 249 -5.56 -11.46 23.40
N ASP A 250 -4.65 -11.85 22.54
CA ASP A 250 -3.27 -11.38 22.59
C ASP A 250 -3.04 -10.03 21.90
N LEU A 251 -4.05 -9.46 21.30
CA LEU A 251 -3.98 -8.14 20.67
C LEU A 251 -5.01 -7.18 21.27
N THR A 252 -4.56 -5.98 21.57
CA THR A 252 -5.42 -4.91 22.06
C THR A 252 -5.60 -3.83 21.00
N LEU A 253 -6.86 -3.51 20.68
CA LEU A 253 -7.18 -2.51 19.70
C LEU A 253 -6.58 -1.14 20.04
N GLY A 254 -5.95 -0.50 19.05
CA GLY A 254 -5.50 0.88 19.14
C GLY A 254 -4.33 1.15 20.06
N THR A 255 -3.94 0.23 20.91
CA THR A 255 -2.92 0.46 21.92
C THR A 255 -1.54 -0.04 21.52
N ALA A 256 -0.51 0.54 22.11
CA ALA A 256 0.84 -0.01 22.08
C ALA A 256 0.89 -1.10 23.17
N ALA A 257 0.38 -2.27 22.85
CA ALA A 257 0.31 -3.34 23.82
C ALA A 257 1.62 -4.13 23.89
N ASN A 258 1.95 -4.58 25.08
CA ASN A 258 2.86 -5.68 25.32
C ASN A 258 2.01 -6.95 25.31
N GLU A 259 1.88 -7.57 24.18
CA GLU A 259 1.15 -8.82 24.06
C GLU A 259 2.05 -9.98 24.45
N GLY A 260 1.65 -10.74 25.45
CA GLY A 260 2.47 -11.82 25.99
C GLY A 260 3.90 -11.40 26.37
N GLY A 261 4.08 -10.14 26.80
CA GLY A 261 5.40 -9.58 27.12
C GLY A 261 6.23 -9.15 25.91
N LYS A 262 5.66 -9.14 24.71
CA LYS A 262 6.34 -8.69 23.48
C LYS A 262 5.90 -7.28 23.13
N ALA A 263 6.85 -6.44 22.77
CA ALA A 263 6.57 -5.07 22.35
C ALA A 263 6.01 -5.06 20.92
N LYS A 264 5.05 -4.19 20.68
CA LYS A 264 4.55 -3.89 19.34
C LYS A 264 5.58 -3.05 18.59
N TRP A 265 5.70 -3.28 17.29
CA TRP A 265 6.53 -2.42 16.42
C TRP A 265 6.02 -0.98 16.43
N GLY A 266 6.93 -0.03 16.30
CA GLY A 266 6.58 1.38 16.21
C GLY A 266 5.69 1.66 15.00
N TYR A 267 4.73 2.58 15.16
CA TYR A 267 3.76 2.95 14.13
C TYR A 267 2.87 1.80 13.64
N HIS A 268 2.64 0.78 14.46
CA HIS A 268 1.71 -0.30 14.19
C HIS A 268 0.55 -0.22 15.19
N ASN A 269 -0.67 -0.21 14.68
CA ASN A 269 -1.90 -0.27 15.48
C ASN A 269 -2.78 -1.42 15.03
N VAL A 270 -3.32 -2.16 15.98
CA VAL A 270 -4.38 -3.13 15.71
C VAL A 270 -5.69 -2.39 15.58
N LYS A 271 -6.18 -2.24 14.36
CA LYS A 271 -7.43 -1.55 14.04
C LYS A 271 -8.65 -2.46 14.19
N PHE A 272 -8.43 -3.73 13.88
CA PHE A 272 -9.46 -4.75 13.97
C PHE A 272 -8.84 -6.08 14.38
N ARG A 273 -9.50 -6.78 15.28
CA ARG A 273 -9.29 -8.18 15.58
C ARG A 273 -10.65 -8.88 15.60
N ASP A 274 -10.65 -10.14 15.24
CA ASP A 274 -11.87 -10.94 15.26
C ASP A 274 -11.91 -11.81 16.50
N ASP A 275 -12.53 -11.33 17.55
CA ASP A 275 -12.72 -12.09 18.78
C ASP A 275 -13.77 -13.21 18.65
N GLY A 276 -14.50 -13.23 17.55
CA GLY A 276 -15.55 -14.20 17.28
C GLY A 276 -15.11 -15.34 16.35
N GLU A 277 -13.84 -15.40 15.98
CA GLU A 277 -13.29 -16.41 15.08
C GLU A 277 -14.05 -16.55 13.74
N SER A 278 -14.61 -15.43 13.25
CA SER A 278 -15.42 -15.41 12.04
C SER A 278 -14.67 -15.03 10.78
N PHE A 279 -13.48 -14.44 10.91
CA PHE A 279 -12.68 -13.99 9.80
C PHE A 279 -11.40 -14.79 9.65
N ASN A 280 -11.12 -15.17 8.41
CA ASN A 280 -9.94 -15.95 8.06
C ASN A 280 -8.96 -15.16 7.18
N HIS A 281 -7.88 -15.82 6.80
CA HIS A 281 -6.79 -15.26 6.00
C HIS A 281 -7.20 -14.87 4.57
N TYR A 282 -8.21 -15.49 4.01
CA TYR A 282 -8.49 -15.40 2.57
C TYR A 282 -9.16 -14.09 2.18
N THR A 283 -8.89 -13.64 0.94
CA THR A 283 -9.36 -12.36 0.42
C THR A 283 -10.83 -12.35 0.04
N ASN A 284 -11.36 -13.50 -0.39
CA ASN A 284 -12.65 -13.58 -1.09
C ASN A 284 -13.51 -14.74 -0.63
N GLY A 285 -13.13 -15.41 0.43
CA GLY A 285 -13.84 -16.60 0.84
C GLY A 285 -15.30 -16.29 1.19
N SER A 286 -16.15 -17.29 1.03
CA SER A 286 -17.51 -17.34 1.59
C SER A 286 -17.53 -17.16 3.12
N TRP A 287 -16.39 -17.00 3.70
CA TRP A 287 -16.08 -16.87 5.11
C TRP A 287 -15.88 -15.42 5.57
N GLY A 288 -15.92 -14.48 4.63
CA GLY A 288 -15.88 -13.06 4.98
C GLY A 288 -14.50 -12.42 5.15
N GLY A 289 -13.41 -13.14 5.14
CA GLY A 289 -12.03 -12.68 5.28
C GLY A 289 -11.76 -11.24 5.77
N VAL A 290 -10.70 -11.00 6.50
CA VAL A 290 -10.38 -9.67 7.07
C VAL A 290 -10.19 -8.58 6.00
N VAL A 291 -9.97 -8.94 4.74
CA VAL A 291 -9.90 -8.00 3.62
C VAL A 291 -11.19 -7.19 3.49
N SER A 292 -12.34 -7.75 3.86
CA SER A 292 -13.61 -7.01 3.87
C SER A 292 -13.58 -5.80 4.80
N LYS A 293 -12.85 -5.87 5.90
CA LYS A 293 -12.68 -4.78 6.85
C LYS A 293 -11.74 -3.70 6.31
N VAL A 294 -10.63 -4.10 5.68
CA VAL A 294 -9.74 -3.17 4.98
C VAL A 294 -10.48 -2.48 3.83
N ARG A 295 -11.29 -3.22 3.06
CA ARG A 295 -12.13 -2.62 2.02
C ARG A 295 -13.07 -1.57 2.57
N ALA A 296 -13.73 -1.83 3.68
CA ALA A 296 -14.65 -0.87 4.31
C ALA A 296 -13.91 0.39 4.76
N ASP A 297 -12.72 0.25 5.33
CA ASP A 297 -11.90 1.41 5.74
C ASP A 297 -11.44 2.21 4.51
N MET A 298 -10.98 1.54 3.45
CA MET A 298 -10.61 2.20 2.19
C MET A 298 -11.77 2.97 1.57
N VAL A 299 -12.98 2.42 1.58
CA VAL A 299 -14.17 3.13 1.07
C VAL A 299 -14.49 4.36 1.90
N ALA A 300 -14.37 4.26 3.21
CA ALA A 300 -14.74 5.32 4.13
C ALA A 300 -13.70 6.45 4.21
N ASN A 301 -12.43 6.12 4.12
CA ASN A 301 -11.34 7.01 4.53
C ASN A 301 -10.31 7.32 3.43
N ALA A 302 -10.22 6.52 2.36
CA ALA A 302 -9.32 6.78 1.24
C ALA A 302 -10.01 7.64 0.18
N ASN A 303 -9.82 8.96 0.24
CA ASN A 303 -10.47 9.97 -0.62
C ASN A 303 -9.51 11.10 -1.04
#